data_922ecd05c31ad627bc66648f913d6e15
#
_entry.id   922ecd05c31ad627bc66648f913d6e15
#
_cell.length_a   1.000
_cell.length_b   1.000
_cell.length_c   1.000
_cell.angle_alpha   90.00
_cell.angle_beta   90.00
_cell.angle_gamma   90.00
#
_symmetry.space_group_name_H-M   'P 1'
#
loop_
_entity.id
_entity.type
_entity.pdbx_description
1 polymer ?
#
loop_
_entity_poly.entity_id
_entity_poly.type
_entity_poly.pdbx_seq_one_letter_code
_entity_poly.pdbx_strand_id
1 'polypeptide(L)'
;MKAITKLFLVLFAAITCFGCEKIENDNNEGQNTQEDFYYVRFEATSSRYVFNYVKISLTGCQSFSTTGSTSYSEILGPATKGAIADISVNSTDSTCRTAIYVSKNNGPFALKKQGGTNLSYTIDF
;
A
#
# COMPACT_ATOMS: atom_id res chain seq x y z
N MET A 1 -35.94 -3.87 7.21
CA MET A 1 -35.09 -3.91 6.15
C MET A 1 -34.29 -2.70 5.99
N LYS A 2 -34.84 -1.53 6.06
CA LYS A 2 -34.05 -0.35 5.89
C LYS A 2 -33.01 -0.17 6.98
N ALA A 3 -33.32 -0.64 8.16
CA ALA A 3 -32.37 -0.51 9.26
C ALA A 3 -31.13 -1.37 9.01
N ILE A 4 -31.32 -2.50 8.41
CA ILE A 4 -30.21 -3.37 8.13
C ILE A 4 -29.31 -2.76 7.08
N THR A 5 -29.90 -2.12 6.10
CA THR A 5 -29.11 -1.50 5.06
C THR A 5 -28.25 -0.38 5.62
N LYS A 6 -28.85 0.37 6.53
CA LYS A 6 -28.09 1.45 7.11
C LYS A 6 -26.97 0.95 7.98
N LEU A 7 -27.23 -0.11 8.66
CA LEU A 7 -26.22 -0.69 9.50
C LEU A 7 -25.05 -1.17 8.66
N PHE A 8 -25.36 -1.75 7.52
CA PHE A 8 -24.32 -2.18 6.65
C PHE A 8 -23.48 -1.04 6.14
N LEU A 9 -24.11 0.04 5.84
CA LEU A 9 -23.39 1.18 5.34
C LEU A 9 -22.46 1.78 6.39
N VAL A 10 -22.92 1.80 7.60
CA VAL A 10 -22.10 2.34 8.67
C VAL A 10 -20.90 1.45 8.94
N LEU A 11 -21.13 0.18 8.88
CA LEU A 11 -20.05 -0.76 9.09
C LEU A 11 -18.99 -0.62 8.00
N PHE A 12 -19.45 -0.42 6.78
CA PHE A 12 -18.53 -0.25 5.70
C PHE A 12 -17.70 1.01 5.87
N ALA A 13 -18.33 2.05 6.31
CA ALA A 13 -17.62 3.30 6.52
C ALA A 13 -16.58 3.16 7.62
N ALA A 14 -16.90 2.41 8.62
CA ALA A 14 -15.97 2.23 9.71
C ALA A 14 -14.71 1.50 9.25
N ILE A 15 -14.90 0.55 8.38
CA ILE A 15 -13.75 -0.19 7.90
C ILE A 15 -12.85 0.68 7.06
N THR A 16 -13.43 1.57 6.29
CA THR A 16 -12.60 2.39 5.44
C THR A 16 -11.81 3.43 6.20
N CYS A 17 -12.08 3.55 7.47
CA CYS A 17 -11.33 4.50 8.21
C CYS A 17 -9.99 4.05 8.64
N PHE A 18 -9.70 2.84 8.38
CA PHE A 18 -8.53 2.37 8.85
C PHE A 18 -7.44 2.67 8.00
N GLY A 19 -7.09 3.41 7.27
CA GLY A 19 -6.04 3.58 6.40
C GLY A 19 -5.01 4.43 6.93
N CYS A 20 -4.13 4.86 6.15
CA CYS A 20 -3.17 5.72 6.56
C CYS A 20 -3.61 7.09 6.74
N GLU A 21 -4.55 7.36 7.41
CA GLU A 21 -5.08 8.53 7.42
C GLU A 21 -4.63 9.43 8.31
N LYS A 22 -4.51 10.48 8.17
CA LYS A 22 -4.15 11.31 8.91
C LYS A 22 -5.02 12.25 9.09
N ILE A 23 -5.32 12.57 9.77
CA ILE A 23 -6.26 13.28 10.04
C ILE A 23 -6.25 14.51 9.91
N GLU A 24 -6.43 15.19 9.86
CA GLU A 24 -6.54 16.25 9.72
C GLU A 24 -7.31 16.90 9.74
N ASN A 25 -7.59 17.54 9.97
CA ASN A 25 -8.34 18.13 10.06
C ASN A 25 -8.59 19.04 9.62
N ASP A 26 -8.76 19.46 9.48
CA ASP A 26 -8.92 20.22 9.16
C ASP A 26 -9.51 21.11 8.95
N ASN A 27 -9.71 21.69 9.16
CA ASN A 27 -10.27 22.62 9.27
C ASN A 27 -10.11 23.61 8.45
N ASN A 28 -9.68 23.66 7.75
CA ASN A 28 -9.41 24.48 6.91
C ASN A 28 -10.34 24.79 6.14
N GLU A 29 -11.16 24.99 6.44
CA GLU A 29 -12.11 25.18 5.75
C GLU A 29 -12.00 26.14 4.75
N GLY A 30 -12.54 26.27 3.91
CA GLY A 30 -12.56 27.14 2.86
C GLY A 30 -11.59 26.81 1.83
N GLN A 31 -10.72 26.01 2.08
CA GLN A 31 -9.84 25.70 1.15
C GLN A 31 -10.27 24.56 0.49
N ASN A 32 -10.46 24.48 -0.63
CA ASN A 32 -10.86 23.37 -1.32
C ASN A 32 -9.74 22.72 -1.91
N THR A 33 -8.55 22.88 -1.52
CA THR A 33 -7.47 22.18 -2.10
C THR A 33 -7.56 20.80 -1.67
N GLN A 34 -7.74 19.90 -2.55
CA GLN A 34 -7.74 18.52 -2.23
C GLN A 34 -6.33 18.06 -2.30
N GLU A 35 -5.84 17.45 -1.25
CA GLU A 35 -4.50 16.92 -1.25
C GLU A 35 -4.44 15.68 -2.07
N ASP A 36 -3.33 15.48 -2.73
CA ASP A 36 -3.12 14.24 -3.49
C ASP A 36 -3.00 13.08 -2.53
N PHE A 37 -3.49 11.95 -2.92
CA PHE A 37 -3.35 10.74 -2.14
C PHE A 37 -2.85 9.62 -3.04
N TYR A 38 -2.19 8.65 -2.40
CA TYR A 38 -1.47 7.63 -3.15
C TYR A 38 -1.75 6.26 -2.58
N TYR A 39 -1.85 5.28 -3.47
CA TYR A 39 -1.87 3.88 -3.07
C TYR A 39 -0.62 3.23 -3.65
N VAL A 40 -0.06 2.31 -2.92
CA VAL A 40 1.16 1.63 -3.33
C VAL A 40 0.88 0.15 -3.46
N ARG A 41 1.22 -0.42 -4.60
CA ARG A 41 1.14 -1.85 -4.82
C ARG A 41 2.55 -2.43 -4.75
N PHE A 42 2.72 -3.39 -3.88
CA PHE A 42 3.98 -4.10 -3.74
C PHE A 42 3.84 -5.45 -4.41
N GLU A 43 4.83 -5.83 -5.18
CA GLU A 43 4.83 -7.13 -5.84
C GLU A 43 6.16 -7.82 -5.65
N ALA A 44 6.13 -9.12 -5.48
CA ALA A 44 7.33 -9.93 -5.41
C ALA A 44 7.07 -11.25 -6.11
N THR A 45 8.07 -11.75 -6.81
CA THR A 45 7.97 -13.03 -7.50
C THR A 45 9.27 -13.79 -7.36
N SER A 46 9.16 -15.10 -7.40
CA SER A 46 10.31 -16.01 -7.38
C SER A 46 9.99 -17.16 -8.31
N SER A 47 10.95 -17.61 -9.07
CA SER A 47 10.69 -18.66 -10.04
C SER A 47 10.92 -20.05 -9.49
N ARG A 48 11.54 -20.17 -8.33
CA ARG A 48 11.90 -21.50 -7.83
C ARG A 48 11.40 -21.84 -6.47
N TYR A 49 11.60 -20.98 -5.52
CA TYR A 49 11.33 -21.30 -4.13
C TYR A 49 10.35 -20.34 -3.52
N VAL A 50 9.57 -20.83 -2.59
CA VAL A 50 8.65 -19.96 -1.88
C VAL A 50 9.45 -18.99 -1.02
N PHE A 51 8.87 -17.83 -0.75
CA PHE A 51 9.50 -16.86 0.12
C PHE A 51 9.44 -17.36 1.55
N ASN A 52 10.52 -17.17 2.28
CA ASN A 52 10.47 -17.39 3.71
C ASN A 52 9.57 -16.36 4.36
N TYR A 53 9.67 -15.11 3.93
CA TYR A 53 8.69 -14.10 4.29
C TYR A 53 8.79 -12.92 3.31
N VAL A 54 7.70 -12.19 3.23
CA VAL A 54 7.66 -10.91 2.51
C VAL A 54 7.13 -9.90 3.52
N LYS A 55 7.85 -8.81 3.68
CA LYS A 55 7.47 -7.76 4.60
C LYS A 55 7.35 -6.47 3.84
N ILE A 56 6.23 -5.78 4.00
CA ILE A 56 6.02 -4.50 3.34
C ILE A 56 5.62 -3.47 4.39
N SER A 57 5.90 -2.23 4.11
CA SER A 57 5.47 -1.14 4.96
C SER A 57 5.29 0.13 4.14
N LEU A 58 4.45 1.00 4.64
CA LEU A 58 4.21 2.30 4.03
C LEU A 58 4.08 3.29 5.18
N THR A 59 4.92 4.31 5.18
CA THR A 59 4.98 5.26 6.28
C THR A 59 3.61 5.88 6.53
N GLY A 60 3.22 5.91 7.79
CA GLY A 60 1.93 6.46 8.14
C GLY A 60 0.76 5.54 7.92
N CYS A 61 1.02 4.38 7.40
CA CYS A 61 -0.02 3.41 7.16
C CYS A 61 0.20 2.22 8.01
N GLN A 62 0.35 1.11 7.39
CA GLN A 62 0.50 -0.14 8.12
C GLN A 62 1.57 -0.97 7.45
N SER A 63 1.99 -1.98 8.11
CA SER A 63 2.94 -2.92 7.54
C SER A 63 2.50 -4.32 7.96
N PHE A 64 2.88 -5.28 7.15
CA PHE A 64 2.61 -6.66 7.52
C PHE A 64 3.50 -7.58 6.69
N SER A 65 3.48 -8.84 7.04
CA SER A 65 4.31 -9.82 6.37
C SER A 65 3.54 -11.10 6.18
N THR A 66 4.00 -11.90 5.25
CA THR A 66 3.39 -13.19 4.96
C THR A 66 4.48 -14.13 4.47
N THR A 67 4.16 -15.42 4.39
CA THR A 67 5.12 -16.42 3.97
C THR A 67 4.45 -17.42 3.04
N GLY A 68 5.28 -18.29 2.46
CA GLY A 68 4.75 -19.48 1.83
C GLY A 68 4.26 -19.32 0.41
N SER A 69 4.77 -18.38 -0.33
CA SER A 69 4.31 -18.17 -1.69
C SER A 69 5.48 -17.89 -2.61
N THR A 70 5.30 -18.10 -3.90
CA THR A 70 6.28 -17.70 -4.91
C THR A 70 5.86 -16.41 -5.60
N SER A 71 4.70 -15.88 -5.27
CA SER A 71 4.28 -14.57 -5.77
C SER A 71 3.49 -13.86 -4.70
N TYR A 72 3.57 -12.56 -4.70
CA TYR A 72 2.96 -11.75 -3.67
C TYR A 72 2.55 -10.41 -4.28
N SER A 73 1.38 -9.97 -3.92
CA SER A 73 0.90 -8.66 -4.35
C SER A 73 -0.02 -8.11 -3.28
N GLU A 74 0.20 -6.87 -2.91
CA GLU A 74 -0.61 -6.25 -1.89
C GLU A 74 -0.62 -4.75 -2.08
N ILE A 75 -1.72 -4.10 -1.76
CA ILE A 75 -1.86 -2.65 -1.90
C ILE A 75 -2.06 -2.05 -0.53
N LEU A 76 -1.30 -1.04 -0.21
CA LEU A 76 -1.45 -0.25 0.99
C LEU A 76 -1.77 1.20 0.62
N GLY A 77 -2.42 1.89 1.51
CA GLY A 77 -2.75 3.29 1.34
C GLY A 77 -4.09 3.63 1.96
N PRO A 78 -4.52 4.87 1.86
CA PRO A 78 -3.87 5.95 1.14
C PRO A 78 -2.73 6.56 1.93
N ALA A 79 -1.76 7.08 1.20
CA ALA A 79 -0.61 7.76 1.77
C ALA A 79 -0.48 9.14 1.14
N THR A 80 0.43 9.94 1.68
CA THR A 80 0.68 11.28 1.16
C THR A 80 2.07 11.33 0.54
N LYS A 81 2.33 12.40 -0.17
CA LYS A 81 3.64 12.60 -0.77
C LYS A 81 4.69 12.62 0.33
N GLY A 82 5.81 12.01 0.07
CA GLY A 82 6.87 11.90 1.06
C GLY A 82 6.85 10.60 1.83
N ALA A 83 5.77 9.83 1.73
CA ALA A 83 5.71 8.54 2.41
C ALA A 83 6.75 7.60 1.79
N ILE A 84 7.27 6.72 2.62
CA ILE A 84 8.29 5.76 2.19
C ILE A 84 7.66 4.38 2.11
N ALA A 85 7.81 3.77 0.95
CA ALA A 85 7.30 2.44 0.70
C ALA A 85 8.46 1.46 0.68
N ASP A 86 8.40 0.42 1.49
CA ASP A 86 9.46 -0.56 1.59
C ASP A 86 8.94 -1.96 1.39
N ILE A 87 9.70 -2.76 0.70
CA ILE A 87 9.43 -4.19 0.60
C ILE A 87 10.72 -4.96 0.81
N SER A 88 10.66 -5.99 1.62
CA SER A 88 11.80 -6.83 1.91
C SER A 88 11.36 -8.29 1.80
N VAL A 89 12.07 -9.06 1.04
CA VAL A 89 11.74 -10.46 0.83
C VAL A 89 12.89 -11.31 1.32
N ASN A 90 12.57 -12.31 2.11
CA ASN A 90 13.58 -13.26 2.52
C ASN A 90 13.45 -14.47 1.62
N SER A 91 14.39 -14.65 0.74
CA SER A 91 14.39 -15.74 -0.22
C SER A 91 15.81 -16.07 -0.59
N THR A 92 16.07 -17.35 -0.76
CA THR A 92 17.37 -17.80 -1.23
C THR A 92 17.42 -17.87 -2.74
N ASP A 93 16.34 -17.54 -3.42
CA ASP A 93 16.25 -17.63 -4.87
C ASP A 93 16.82 -16.38 -5.50
N SER A 94 17.87 -16.53 -6.29
CA SER A 94 18.48 -15.38 -6.95
C SER A 94 17.58 -14.79 -8.02
N THR A 95 16.52 -15.48 -8.39
CA THR A 95 15.59 -14.95 -9.40
C THR A 95 14.50 -14.10 -8.75
N CYS A 96 14.53 -13.91 -7.43
CA CYS A 96 13.53 -13.11 -6.76
C CYS A 96 13.55 -11.68 -7.31
N ARG A 97 12.36 -11.15 -7.55
CA ARG A 97 12.20 -9.79 -8.03
C ARG A 97 11.11 -9.12 -7.24
N THR A 98 11.32 -7.85 -6.96
CA THR A 98 10.32 -7.03 -6.28
C THR A 98 10.04 -5.80 -7.11
N ALA A 99 8.86 -5.23 -6.92
CA ALA A 99 8.48 -4.03 -7.65
C ALA A 99 7.54 -3.19 -6.79
N ILE A 100 7.65 -1.89 -6.93
CA ILE A 100 6.78 -0.94 -6.25
C ILE A 100 6.09 -0.10 -7.32
N TYR A 101 4.75 -0.13 -7.30
CA TYR A 101 3.92 0.66 -8.20
C TYR A 101 3.14 1.65 -7.37
N VAL A 102 2.87 2.81 -7.90
CA VAL A 102 2.14 3.84 -7.19
C VAL A 102 1.00 4.38 -8.05
N SER A 103 -0.16 4.53 -7.43
CA SER A 103 -1.33 5.13 -8.04
C SER A 103 -1.57 6.47 -7.34
N LYS A 104 -1.74 7.53 -8.12
CA LYS A 104 -2.02 8.85 -7.58
C LYS A 104 -3.48 9.17 -7.86
N ASN A 105 -4.22 9.53 -6.81
CA ASN A 105 -5.61 9.96 -6.93
C ASN A 105 -6.47 8.95 -7.69
N ASN A 106 -6.25 7.65 -7.37
CA ASN A 106 -6.98 6.57 -8.01
C ASN A 106 -6.72 6.43 -9.50
N GLY A 107 -5.64 7.01 -9.98
CA GLY A 107 -5.24 6.78 -11.36
C GLY A 107 -4.59 5.42 -11.54
N PRO A 108 -4.04 5.15 -12.71
CA PRO A 108 -3.42 3.85 -12.94
C PRO A 108 -2.15 3.70 -12.12
N PHE A 109 -1.84 2.46 -11.76
CA PHE A 109 -0.59 2.19 -11.07
C PHE A 109 0.56 2.29 -12.07
N ALA A 110 1.59 2.99 -11.69
CA ALA A 110 2.79 3.14 -12.51
C ALA A 110 3.97 2.54 -11.77
N LEU A 111 4.80 1.81 -12.47
CA LEU A 111 6.00 1.22 -11.88
C LEU A 111 6.96 2.32 -11.51
N LYS A 112 7.36 2.34 -10.25
CA LYS A 112 8.29 3.35 -9.77
C LYS A 112 9.67 2.77 -9.47
N LYS A 113 9.74 1.54 -9.03
CA LYS A 113 11.01 0.93 -8.72
C LYS A 113 10.90 -0.58 -8.78
N GLN A 114 11.98 -1.23 -9.17
CA GLN A 114 12.02 -2.68 -9.13
C GLN A 114 13.43 -3.12 -8.83
N GLY A 115 13.58 -4.31 -8.32
CA GLY A 115 14.87 -4.82 -7.95
C GLY A 115 14.81 -6.25 -7.45
N GLY A 116 15.75 -6.61 -6.58
CA GLY A 116 15.87 -7.97 -6.05
C GLY A 116 15.03 -8.19 -4.81
N THR A 117 15.68 -8.35 -3.67
CA THR A 117 14.97 -8.73 -2.46
C THR A 117 14.59 -7.55 -1.58
N ASN A 118 15.14 -6.37 -1.83
CA ASN A 118 14.83 -5.22 -1.00
C ASN A 118 14.64 -4.00 -1.86
N LEU A 119 13.57 -3.25 -1.61
CA LEU A 119 13.33 -2.01 -2.31
C LEU A 119 12.79 -0.98 -1.34
N SER A 120 13.14 0.26 -1.58
CA SER A 120 12.58 1.39 -0.86
C SER A 120 12.34 2.51 -1.85
N TYR A 121 11.18 3.13 -1.77
CA TYR A 121 10.83 4.22 -2.66
C TYR A 121 10.09 5.29 -1.89
N THR A 122 10.50 6.55 -2.09
CA THR A 122 9.81 7.68 -1.47
C THR A 122 8.87 8.28 -2.51
N ILE A 123 7.61 8.44 -2.15
CA ILE A 123 6.61 8.97 -3.06
C ILE A 123 6.94 10.43 -3.34
N ASP A 124 7.23 10.75 -4.58
CA ASP A 124 7.71 12.06 -4.93
C ASP A 124 7.03 12.68 -6.15
N PHE A 125 5.86 12.24 -6.56
CA PHE A 125 5.23 12.80 -7.76
C PHE A 125 3.76 13.16 -7.59
#